data_0cc7878b8dd91f5e503e25a1019e9c99
#
_entry.id   0cc7878b8dd91f5e503e25a1019e9c99
#
_cell.length_a   1.000
_cell.length_b   1.000
_cell.length_c   1.000
_cell.angle_alpha   90.00
_cell.angle_beta   90.00
_cell.angle_gamma   90.00
#
_symmetry.space_group_name_H-M   'P 1'
#
loop_
_entity.id
_entity.type
_entity.pdbx_description
1 polymer ?
#
loop_
_entity_poly.entity_id
_entity_poly.type
_entity_poly.pdbx_seq_one_letter_code
_entity_poly.pdbx_strand_id
1 'polypeptide(L)'
;QLWIDSDIVFDTAKFYQLVLNSIPAEAVTKQEVTEYVKDAQGNEIKDKDGNSITKVVGHNIVVDDTKVRPIVSGWYCTEDGRTTSVAHWLDEEDFSSNGGVMNHETLDTIQKRKKPFTVDYAGFGWLLIKKGVFEDFDESGKKKMPYPWFAPKMQVFESGTVQDMCGEDVSFCLDAKEAGYEIWCDPRIRVGHEKTRVI
;
A
#
# COMPACT_ATOMS: atom_id res chain seq x y z
N GLN A 1 -3.33 -9.38 -1.02
CA GLN A 1 -3.37 -9.75 -2.46
C GLN A 1 -2.33 -8.96 -3.22
N LEU A 2 -1.64 -9.58 -4.15
CA LEU A 2 -0.68 -8.95 -5.06
C LEU A 2 -1.26 -8.97 -6.47
N TRP A 3 -1.28 -7.80 -7.11
CA TRP A 3 -1.70 -7.61 -8.49
C TRP A 3 -0.48 -7.29 -9.34
N ILE A 4 -0.30 -8.07 -10.42
CA ILE A 4 0.79 -7.91 -11.40
C ILE A 4 0.17 -8.12 -12.77
N ASP A 5 0.22 -7.11 -13.63
CA ASP A 5 -0.16 -7.26 -15.02
C ASP A 5 0.84 -8.12 -15.78
N SER A 6 0.37 -8.81 -16.81
CA SER A 6 1.17 -9.75 -17.58
C SER A 6 2.33 -9.11 -18.37
N ASP A 7 2.28 -7.81 -18.58
CA ASP A 7 3.30 -7.01 -19.29
C ASP A 7 4.25 -6.24 -18.33
N ILE A 8 4.22 -6.57 -17.04
CA ILE A 8 5.13 -6.00 -16.04
C ILE A 8 6.40 -6.83 -15.93
N VAL A 9 7.54 -6.16 -16.07
CA VAL A 9 8.88 -6.74 -15.89
C VAL A 9 9.48 -6.30 -14.58
N PHE A 10 9.79 -7.25 -13.71
CA PHE A 10 10.36 -6.98 -12.38
C PHE A 10 11.38 -8.05 -11.99
N ASP A 11 12.23 -7.72 -11.02
CA ASP A 11 13.07 -8.68 -10.31
C ASP A 11 12.47 -9.05 -8.93
N THR A 12 12.92 -10.17 -8.38
CA THR A 12 12.45 -10.67 -7.09
C THR A 12 12.69 -9.67 -5.94
N ALA A 13 13.72 -8.83 -6.03
CA ALA A 13 14.00 -7.83 -5.01
C ALA A 13 12.89 -6.78 -4.95
N LYS A 14 12.28 -6.43 -6.08
CA LYS A 14 11.13 -5.49 -6.12
C LYS A 14 9.90 -6.04 -5.41
N PHE A 15 9.66 -7.35 -5.53
CA PHE A 15 8.60 -8.01 -4.76
C PHE A 15 8.85 -7.91 -3.25
N TYR A 16 10.03 -8.28 -2.79
CA TYR A 16 10.37 -8.17 -1.36
C TYR A 16 10.30 -6.73 -0.85
N GLN A 17 10.75 -5.76 -1.63
CA GLN A 17 10.62 -4.35 -1.28
C GLN A 17 9.16 -3.93 -1.12
N LEU A 18 8.26 -4.36 -2.02
CA LEU A 18 6.84 -4.05 -1.93
C LEU A 18 6.23 -4.59 -0.63
N VAL A 19 6.51 -5.85 -0.29
CA VAL A 19 6.01 -6.48 0.94
C VAL A 19 6.59 -5.79 2.18
N LEU A 20 7.89 -5.52 2.22
CA LEU A 20 8.52 -4.84 3.36
C LEU A 20 8.00 -3.42 3.55
N ASN A 21 7.71 -2.70 2.47
CA ASN A 21 7.20 -1.34 2.55
C ASN A 21 5.73 -1.25 2.97
N SER A 22 4.99 -2.36 2.91
CA SER A 22 3.65 -2.42 3.51
C SER A 22 3.71 -2.41 5.05
N ILE A 23 4.86 -2.78 5.64
CA ILE A 23 5.07 -2.84 7.09
C ILE A 23 6.13 -1.79 7.47
N PRO A 24 5.72 -0.56 7.79
CA PRO A 24 6.66 0.49 8.18
C PRO A 24 7.34 0.16 9.52
N ALA A 25 8.54 0.71 9.75
CA ALA A 25 9.34 0.39 10.93
C ALA A 25 8.60 0.68 12.25
N GLU A 26 7.77 1.70 12.27
CA GLU A 26 6.91 2.06 13.41
C GLU A 26 5.80 1.06 13.72
N ALA A 27 5.49 0.16 12.78
CA ALA A 27 4.56 -0.95 13.00
C ALA A 27 5.23 -2.17 13.63
N VAL A 28 6.55 -2.20 13.75
CA VAL A 28 7.32 -3.38 14.18
C VAL A 28 7.84 -3.16 15.59
N THR A 29 7.51 -4.10 16.50
CA THR A 29 8.02 -4.12 17.86
C THR A 29 8.73 -5.45 18.12
N LYS A 30 9.89 -5.38 18.76
CA LYS A 30 10.56 -6.56 19.31
C LYS A 30 10.06 -6.79 20.73
N GLN A 31 9.50 -7.95 20.98
CA GLN A 31 9.09 -8.38 22.30
C GLN A 31 10.04 -9.46 22.79
N GLU A 32 10.65 -9.25 23.95
CA GLU A 32 11.50 -10.26 24.56
C GLU A 32 10.69 -11.47 24.98
N VAL A 33 11.21 -12.64 24.64
CA VAL A 33 10.70 -13.91 25.14
C VAL A 33 11.59 -14.33 26.31
N THR A 34 11.00 -14.46 27.48
CA THR A 34 11.70 -14.83 28.70
C THR A 34 11.26 -16.21 29.17
N GLU A 35 12.17 -16.95 29.77
CA GLU A 35 11.89 -18.20 30.47
C GLU A 35 12.36 -18.08 31.91
N TYR A 36 11.65 -18.77 32.80
CA TYR A 36 12.08 -18.88 34.20
C TYR A 36 13.39 -19.69 34.28
N VAL A 37 14.32 -19.18 35.04
CA VAL A 37 15.56 -19.92 35.37
C VAL A 37 15.20 -21.02 36.37
N LYS A 38 15.59 -22.27 36.05
CA LYS A 38 15.28 -23.41 36.87
C LYS A 38 16.58 -24.04 37.43
N ASP A 39 16.47 -24.59 38.63
CA ASP A 39 17.55 -25.40 39.22
C ASP A 39 17.67 -26.79 38.57
N ALA A 40 18.63 -27.60 39.05
CA ALA A 40 18.86 -28.95 38.54
C ALA A 40 17.68 -29.92 38.79
N GLN A 41 16.77 -29.58 39.68
CA GLN A 41 15.56 -30.32 40.00
C GLN A 41 14.33 -29.81 39.23
N GLY A 42 14.48 -28.74 38.45
CA GLY A 42 13.42 -28.17 37.63
C GLY A 42 12.56 -27.10 38.34
N ASN A 43 12.91 -26.69 39.56
CA ASN A 43 12.21 -25.66 40.29
C ASN A 43 12.66 -24.25 39.85
N GLU A 44 11.76 -23.25 39.88
CA GLU A 44 12.10 -21.87 39.57
C GLU A 44 13.06 -21.30 40.63
N ILE A 45 14.17 -20.72 40.19
CA ILE A 45 15.09 -20.00 41.06
C ILE A 45 14.50 -18.63 41.34
N LYS A 46 14.47 -18.28 42.64
CA LYS A 46 13.97 -16.99 43.09
C LYS A 46 15.11 -16.08 43.55
N ASP A 47 14.91 -14.79 43.40
CA ASP A 47 15.81 -13.77 43.95
C ASP A 47 15.63 -13.66 45.46
N LYS A 48 16.42 -12.77 46.10
CA LYS A 48 16.37 -12.49 47.54
C LYS A 48 15.04 -11.90 48.01
N ASP A 49 14.23 -11.35 47.12
CA ASP A 49 12.93 -10.75 47.40
C ASP A 49 11.77 -11.73 47.08
N GLY A 50 12.10 -12.96 46.68
CA GLY A 50 11.14 -14.04 46.42
C GLY A 50 10.55 -14.05 45.01
N ASN A 51 11.01 -13.17 44.11
CA ASN A 51 10.54 -13.14 42.71
C ASN A 51 11.28 -14.18 41.86
N SER A 52 10.58 -14.81 40.95
CA SER A 52 11.18 -15.77 40.01
C SER A 52 12.13 -15.08 39.04
N ILE A 53 13.36 -15.56 38.95
CA ILE A 53 14.37 -15.06 38.02
C ILE A 53 14.03 -15.54 36.59
N THR A 54 14.05 -14.61 35.63
CA THR A 54 13.87 -14.92 34.21
C THR A 54 15.12 -14.62 33.41
N LYS A 55 15.30 -15.30 32.28
CA LYS A 55 16.33 -15.02 31.29
C LYS A 55 15.68 -14.81 29.93
N VAL A 56 16.22 -13.89 29.13
CA VAL A 56 15.81 -13.69 27.74
C VAL A 56 16.34 -14.85 26.91
N VAL A 57 15.45 -15.57 26.24
CA VAL A 57 15.79 -16.71 25.36
C VAL A 57 15.59 -16.41 23.89
N GLY A 58 14.94 -15.31 23.56
CA GLY A 58 14.71 -14.90 22.18
C GLY A 58 13.92 -13.60 22.10
N HIS A 59 13.52 -13.28 20.87
CA HIS A 59 12.66 -12.14 20.60
C HIS A 59 11.59 -12.54 19.60
N ASN A 60 10.35 -12.15 19.85
CA ASN A 60 9.27 -12.20 18.87
C ASN A 60 9.19 -10.87 18.13
N ILE A 61 8.87 -10.94 16.85
CA ILE A 61 8.50 -9.77 16.07
C ILE A 61 6.97 -9.65 16.13
N VAL A 62 6.50 -8.55 16.67
CA VAL A 62 5.08 -8.22 16.73
C VAL A 62 4.83 -7.08 15.76
N VAL A 63 3.84 -7.26 14.89
CA VAL A 63 3.41 -6.24 13.91
C VAL A 63 2.10 -5.64 14.38
N ASP A 64 2.09 -4.33 14.54
CA ASP A 64 0.88 -3.55 14.81
C ASP A 64 0.12 -3.35 13.49
N ASP A 65 -0.92 -4.12 13.31
CA ASP A 65 -1.73 -4.14 12.09
C ASP A 65 -2.42 -2.80 11.80
N THR A 66 -2.61 -1.96 12.80
CA THR A 66 -3.23 -0.64 12.62
C THR A 66 -2.30 0.35 11.92
N LYS A 67 -0.98 0.10 11.95
CA LYS A 67 0.05 0.92 11.31
C LYS A 67 0.54 0.36 9.98
N VAL A 68 0.09 -0.81 9.58
CA VAL A 68 0.43 -1.41 8.29
C VAL A 68 -0.28 -0.62 7.18
N ARG A 69 0.47 -0.28 6.13
CA ARG A 69 -0.08 0.41 4.97
C ARG A 69 -1.05 -0.50 4.23
N PRO A 70 -2.30 -0.08 4.03
CA PRO A 70 -3.34 -0.97 3.49
C PRO A 70 -3.13 -1.29 2.01
N ILE A 71 -2.65 -0.33 1.23
CA ILE A 71 -2.43 -0.45 -0.21
C ILE A 71 -1.08 0.17 -0.54
N VAL A 72 -0.20 -0.60 -1.18
CA VAL A 72 1.15 -0.16 -1.56
C VAL A 72 1.44 -0.50 -3.00
N SER A 73 1.92 0.48 -3.75
CA SER A 73 2.28 0.36 -5.17
C SER A 73 3.77 0.60 -5.38
N GLY A 74 4.33 -0.08 -6.36
CA GLY A 74 5.46 0.42 -7.12
C GLY A 74 4.97 1.33 -8.25
N TRP A 75 5.84 1.62 -9.22
CA TRP A 75 5.52 2.46 -10.36
C TRP A 75 6.25 2.04 -11.63
N TYR A 76 5.67 2.40 -12.75
CA TYR A 76 6.24 2.22 -14.09
C TYR A 76 5.92 3.46 -14.93
N CYS A 77 6.65 3.62 -16.04
CA CYS A 77 6.33 4.67 -17.00
C CYS A 77 5.23 4.21 -17.95
N THR A 78 4.38 5.13 -18.34
CA THR A 78 3.42 4.96 -19.43
C THR A 78 4.14 4.98 -20.80
N GLU A 79 3.39 4.91 -21.90
CA GLU A 79 3.94 4.81 -23.25
C GLU A 79 4.83 5.98 -23.66
N ASP A 80 4.64 7.17 -23.09
CA ASP A 80 5.45 8.35 -23.37
C ASP A 80 6.85 8.30 -22.71
N GLY A 81 7.09 7.33 -21.80
CA GLY A 81 8.33 7.16 -21.08
C GLY A 81 8.61 8.27 -20.05
N ARG A 82 7.70 9.19 -19.82
CA ARG A 82 7.82 10.35 -18.91
C ARG A 82 6.79 10.37 -17.82
N THR A 83 5.54 10.08 -18.15
CA THR A 83 4.42 9.96 -17.22
C THR A 83 4.50 8.64 -16.49
N THR A 84 4.15 8.62 -15.21
CA THR A 84 4.15 7.38 -14.41
C THR A 84 2.74 6.86 -14.17
N SER A 85 2.66 5.62 -13.68
CA SER A 85 1.41 4.93 -13.32
C SER A 85 0.79 5.42 -12.01
N VAL A 86 1.26 6.53 -11.43
CA VAL A 86 0.71 7.09 -10.19
C VAL A 86 0.37 8.56 -10.37
N ALA A 87 -0.73 8.99 -9.74
CA ALA A 87 -1.24 10.34 -9.91
C ALA A 87 -1.93 10.87 -8.64
N HIS A 88 -2.21 12.17 -8.67
CA HIS A 88 -3.05 12.87 -7.72
C HIS A 88 -4.29 13.40 -8.41
N TRP A 89 -5.41 13.42 -7.68
CA TRP A 89 -6.62 14.09 -8.15
C TRP A 89 -6.39 15.59 -8.16
N LEU A 90 -6.97 16.23 -9.15
CA LEU A 90 -7.10 17.69 -9.22
C LEU A 90 -8.51 18.07 -8.78
N ASP A 91 -8.69 19.26 -8.23
CA ASP A 91 -10.02 19.84 -8.12
C ASP A 91 -10.59 20.15 -9.52
N GLU A 92 -11.85 20.56 -9.60
CA GLU A 92 -12.52 20.77 -10.88
C GLU A 92 -11.87 21.88 -11.71
N GLU A 93 -11.39 22.95 -11.08
CA GLU A 93 -10.77 24.08 -11.76
C GLU A 93 -9.40 23.67 -12.33
N ASP A 94 -8.57 23.01 -11.51
CA ASP A 94 -7.27 22.51 -11.91
C ASP A 94 -7.39 21.42 -12.97
N PHE A 95 -8.36 20.49 -12.84
CA PHE A 95 -8.60 19.44 -13.82
C PHE A 95 -9.00 20.04 -15.18
N SER A 96 -9.88 21.00 -15.20
CA SER A 96 -10.33 21.67 -16.43
C SER A 96 -9.19 22.44 -17.10
N SER A 97 -8.37 23.13 -16.32
CA SER A 97 -7.21 23.90 -16.83
C SER A 97 -6.09 22.98 -17.32
N ASN A 98 -5.96 21.78 -16.76
CA ASN A 98 -5.00 20.75 -17.18
C ASN A 98 -5.50 19.88 -18.36
N GLY A 99 -6.54 20.30 -19.06
CA GLY A 99 -7.07 19.60 -20.23
C GLY A 99 -7.80 18.30 -19.90
N GLY A 100 -8.33 18.14 -18.70
CA GLY A 100 -9.08 16.96 -18.27
C GLY A 100 -8.19 15.74 -17.92
N VAL A 101 -6.94 15.97 -17.55
CA VAL A 101 -5.97 14.90 -17.21
C VAL A 101 -5.59 15.01 -15.75
N MET A 102 -5.53 13.85 -15.07
CA MET A 102 -5.03 13.74 -13.69
C MET A 102 -3.58 14.26 -13.58
N ASN A 103 -3.21 14.75 -12.41
CA ASN A 103 -1.85 15.19 -12.11
C ASN A 103 -0.93 13.97 -11.86
N HIS A 104 -0.42 13.40 -12.94
CA HIS A 104 0.52 12.28 -12.83
C HIS A 104 1.88 12.71 -12.30
N GLU A 105 2.47 11.89 -11.44
CA GLU A 105 3.90 11.98 -11.17
C GLU A 105 4.66 11.71 -12.47
N THR A 106 5.66 12.54 -12.72
CA THR A 106 6.57 12.35 -13.85
C THR A 106 7.81 11.57 -13.42
N LEU A 107 8.58 11.06 -14.38
CA LEU A 107 9.87 10.43 -14.12
C LEU A 107 10.78 11.36 -13.30
N ASP A 108 10.79 12.64 -13.62
CA ASP A 108 11.64 13.64 -12.95
C ASP A 108 11.17 13.92 -11.51
N THR A 109 9.88 13.91 -11.23
CA THR A 109 9.34 14.18 -9.90
C THR A 109 9.49 12.96 -9.00
N ILE A 110 9.15 11.77 -9.48
CA ILE A 110 9.18 10.56 -8.67
C ILE A 110 10.60 10.16 -8.27
N GLN A 111 11.60 10.35 -9.14
CA GLN A 111 13.00 10.05 -8.86
C GLN A 111 13.64 10.94 -7.78
N LYS A 112 13.09 12.13 -7.54
CA LYS A 112 13.53 13.02 -6.47
C LYS A 112 13.04 12.57 -5.09
N ARG A 113 11.97 11.79 -5.04
CA ARG A 113 11.41 11.27 -3.79
C ARG A 113 12.30 10.15 -3.24
N LYS A 114 12.47 10.11 -1.93
CA LYS A 114 13.34 9.12 -1.24
C LYS A 114 12.58 8.19 -0.31
N LYS A 115 11.34 8.53 0.02
CA LYS A 115 10.49 7.80 0.96
C LYS A 115 9.14 7.50 0.32
N PRO A 116 8.45 6.43 0.76
CA PRO A 116 7.06 6.20 0.38
C PRO A 116 6.20 7.43 0.66
N PHE A 117 5.24 7.68 -0.21
CA PHE A 117 4.32 8.81 -0.14
C PHE A 117 2.93 8.38 -0.59
N THR A 118 1.91 9.11 -0.18
CA THR A 118 0.52 8.84 -0.56
C THR A 118 0.23 9.39 -1.95
N VAL A 119 -0.59 8.64 -2.68
CA VAL A 119 -1.11 9.00 -4.00
C VAL A 119 -2.63 8.80 -4.01
N ASP A 120 -3.30 9.36 -4.98
CA ASP A 120 -4.73 9.17 -5.15
C ASP A 120 -5.05 8.05 -6.14
N TYR A 121 -4.15 7.80 -7.05
CA TYR A 121 -4.25 6.75 -8.06
C TYR A 121 -2.93 6.01 -8.21
N ALA A 122 -3.02 4.71 -8.37
CA ALA A 122 -1.93 3.82 -8.77
C ALA A 122 -2.46 2.78 -9.75
N GLY A 123 -1.82 2.64 -10.89
CA GLY A 123 -2.15 1.59 -11.86
C GLY A 123 -1.87 0.19 -11.30
N PHE A 124 -2.64 -0.78 -11.73
CA PHE A 124 -2.64 -2.14 -11.16
C PHE A 124 -1.46 -3.01 -11.60
N GLY A 125 -0.57 -2.48 -12.42
CA GLY A 125 0.59 -3.23 -12.87
C GLY A 125 1.45 -3.80 -11.74
N TRP A 126 1.53 -3.11 -10.59
CA TRP A 126 2.33 -3.54 -9.45
C TRP A 126 1.75 -3.03 -8.13
N LEU A 127 0.74 -3.73 -7.60
CA LEU A 127 -0.04 -3.30 -6.43
C LEU A 127 -0.20 -4.41 -5.40
N LEU A 128 0.12 -4.10 -4.14
CA LEU A 128 -0.12 -4.95 -2.97
C LEU A 128 -1.27 -4.39 -2.15
N ILE A 129 -2.29 -5.21 -1.92
CA ILE A 129 -3.46 -4.89 -1.09
C ILE A 129 -3.44 -5.78 0.14
N LYS A 130 -3.46 -5.18 1.34
CA LYS A 130 -3.51 -5.89 2.62
C LYS A 130 -4.79 -6.72 2.72
N LYS A 131 -4.69 -7.86 3.39
CA LYS A 131 -5.88 -8.60 3.83
C LYS A 131 -6.74 -7.70 4.73
N GLY A 132 -8.03 -7.73 4.54
CA GLY A 132 -9.00 -6.91 5.26
C GLY A 132 -9.60 -5.79 4.41
N VAL A 133 -8.85 -5.19 3.48
CA VAL A 133 -9.35 -4.08 2.65
C VAL A 133 -10.71 -4.41 1.99
N PHE A 134 -10.87 -5.62 1.49
CA PHE A 134 -12.13 -6.08 0.88
C PHE A 134 -13.13 -6.66 1.88
N GLU A 135 -12.68 -7.02 3.07
CA GLU A 135 -13.47 -7.70 4.10
C GLU A 135 -13.98 -6.75 5.18
N ASP A 136 -13.35 -5.61 5.38
CA ASP A 136 -13.65 -4.66 6.45
C ASP A 136 -15.08 -4.08 6.35
N PHE A 137 -15.65 -3.84 7.52
CA PHE A 137 -16.96 -3.22 7.68
C PHE A 137 -16.81 -1.85 8.37
N ASP A 138 -17.70 -0.94 8.05
CA ASP A 138 -17.84 0.33 8.75
C ASP A 138 -18.63 0.15 10.07
N GLU A 139 -18.79 1.23 10.83
CA GLU A 139 -19.52 1.22 12.10
C GLU A 139 -21.00 0.83 11.97
N SER A 140 -21.57 0.97 10.78
CA SER A 140 -22.97 0.54 10.49
C SER A 140 -23.09 -0.92 10.12
N GLY A 141 -21.96 -1.65 10.00
CA GLY A 141 -21.93 -3.04 9.56
C GLY A 141 -22.01 -3.22 8.04
N LYS A 142 -21.84 -2.13 7.26
CA LYS A 142 -21.74 -2.16 5.80
C LYS A 142 -20.27 -2.34 5.40
N LYS A 143 -20.02 -3.09 4.33
CA LYS A 143 -18.65 -3.21 3.78
C LYS A 143 -18.13 -1.84 3.36
N LYS A 144 -16.90 -1.51 3.79
CA LYS A 144 -16.21 -0.27 3.41
C LYS A 144 -15.95 -0.21 1.91
N MET A 145 -15.45 -1.31 1.34
CA MET A 145 -15.24 -1.42 -0.10
C MET A 145 -16.47 -2.03 -0.76
N PRO A 146 -17.19 -1.28 -1.62
CA PRO A 146 -18.38 -1.81 -2.28
C PRO A 146 -18.01 -2.86 -3.33
N TYR A 147 -18.83 -3.91 -3.44
CA TYR A 147 -18.73 -4.88 -4.54
C TYR A 147 -19.66 -4.42 -5.69
N PRO A 148 -19.25 -4.54 -6.95
CA PRO A 148 -17.98 -5.11 -7.46
C PRO A 148 -16.80 -4.13 -7.37
N TRP A 149 -15.68 -4.61 -6.82
CA TRP A 149 -14.52 -3.77 -6.45
C TRP A 149 -13.76 -3.13 -7.63
N PHE A 150 -13.93 -3.66 -8.83
CA PHE A 150 -13.22 -3.26 -10.04
C PHE A 150 -14.16 -2.88 -11.19
N ALA A 151 -15.37 -2.46 -10.86
CA ALA A 151 -16.32 -2.01 -11.88
C ALA A 151 -15.97 -0.61 -12.36
N PRO A 152 -15.85 -0.38 -13.67
CA PRO A 152 -15.75 0.97 -14.22
C PRO A 152 -16.91 1.84 -13.76
N LYS A 153 -16.64 3.09 -13.42
CA LYS A 153 -17.68 4.05 -12.99
C LYS A 153 -17.43 5.43 -13.58
N MET A 154 -18.51 6.19 -13.71
CA MET A 154 -18.41 7.62 -14.00
C MET A 154 -17.94 8.36 -12.76
N GLN A 155 -16.88 9.15 -12.89
CA GLN A 155 -16.46 10.09 -11.89
C GLN A 155 -17.09 11.44 -12.20
N VAL A 156 -17.73 12.04 -11.18
CA VAL A 156 -18.47 13.30 -11.32
C VAL A 156 -18.04 14.23 -10.19
N PHE A 157 -17.75 15.48 -10.50
CA PHE A 157 -17.51 16.52 -9.51
C PHE A 157 -18.80 16.91 -8.77
N GLU A 158 -18.70 17.59 -7.65
CA GLU A 158 -19.85 18.07 -6.88
C GLU A 158 -20.77 18.99 -7.69
N SER A 159 -20.22 19.71 -8.65
CA SER A 159 -20.98 20.53 -9.59
C SER A 159 -21.91 19.75 -10.52
N GLY A 160 -21.71 18.43 -10.62
CA GLY A 160 -22.34 17.56 -11.61
C GLY A 160 -21.59 17.46 -12.94
N THR A 161 -20.47 18.16 -13.09
CA THR A 161 -19.62 18.03 -14.28
C THR A 161 -18.94 16.65 -14.27
N VAL A 162 -19.03 15.93 -15.39
CA VAL A 162 -18.37 14.62 -15.55
C VAL A 162 -16.87 14.83 -15.65
N GLN A 163 -16.13 14.20 -14.74
CA GLN A 163 -14.67 14.18 -14.80
C GLN A 163 -14.17 13.19 -15.83
N ASP A 164 -14.55 11.93 -15.68
CA ASP A 164 -14.14 10.86 -16.60
C ASP A 164 -14.98 9.61 -16.45
N MET A 165 -14.87 8.71 -17.44
CA MET A 165 -15.26 7.30 -17.31
C MET A 165 -14.06 6.51 -16.82
N CYS A 166 -14.03 6.26 -15.53
CA CYS A 166 -12.92 5.58 -14.88
C CYS A 166 -12.87 4.09 -15.22
N GLY A 167 -11.72 3.61 -15.64
CA GLY A 167 -11.41 2.19 -15.71
C GLY A 167 -11.38 1.51 -14.34
N GLU A 168 -11.10 0.20 -14.33
CA GLU A 168 -11.14 -0.63 -13.12
C GLU A 168 -10.15 -0.19 -12.04
N ASP A 169 -8.96 0.22 -12.43
CA ASP A 169 -7.90 0.64 -11.52
C ASP A 169 -8.19 2.01 -10.88
N VAL A 170 -8.68 2.95 -11.67
CA VAL A 170 -9.10 4.27 -11.18
C VAL A 170 -10.31 4.14 -10.26
N SER A 171 -11.31 3.35 -10.66
CA SER A 171 -12.53 3.12 -9.87
C SER A 171 -12.21 2.48 -8.52
N PHE A 172 -11.31 1.49 -8.48
CA PHE A 172 -10.84 0.90 -7.23
C PHE A 172 -10.15 1.93 -6.33
N CYS A 173 -9.27 2.77 -6.88
CA CYS A 173 -8.57 3.79 -6.11
C CYS A 173 -9.54 4.81 -5.50
N LEU A 174 -10.57 5.22 -6.25
CA LEU A 174 -11.63 6.09 -5.75
C LEU A 174 -12.39 5.45 -4.59
N ASP A 175 -12.84 4.20 -4.78
CA ASP A 175 -13.58 3.47 -3.74
C ASP A 175 -12.73 3.24 -2.50
N ALA A 176 -11.44 2.93 -2.66
CA ALA A 176 -10.53 2.76 -1.55
C ALA A 176 -10.37 4.06 -0.74
N LYS A 177 -10.25 5.19 -1.39
CA LYS A 177 -10.17 6.50 -0.73
C LYS A 177 -11.47 6.89 -0.04
N GLU A 178 -12.63 6.67 -0.68
CA GLU A 178 -13.95 6.87 -0.06
C GLU A 178 -14.13 5.98 1.18
N ALA A 179 -13.56 4.78 1.16
CA ALA A 179 -13.53 3.85 2.31
C ALA A 179 -12.54 4.26 3.41
N GLY A 180 -11.76 5.34 3.21
CA GLY A 180 -10.78 5.85 4.15
C GLY A 180 -9.41 5.16 4.11
N TYR A 181 -9.11 4.40 3.05
CA TYR A 181 -7.79 3.79 2.87
C TYR A 181 -6.83 4.74 2.15
N GLU A 182 -5.60 4.78 2.64
CA GLU A 182 -4.50 5.46 1.95
C GLU A 182 -3.85 4.52 0.93
N ILE A 183 -3.53 5.07 -0.24
CA ILE A 183 -2.75 4.39 -1.27
C ILE A 183 -1.34 4.95 -1.22
N TRP A 184 -0.36 4.08 -1.05
CA TRP A 184 1.05 4.44 -0.91
C TRP A 184 1.84 4.02 -2.15
N CYS A 185 2.69 4.92 -2.65
CA CYS A 185 3.69 4.60 -3.68
C CYS A 185 5.09 4.64 -3.07
N ASP A 186 5.89 3.60 -3.34
CA ASP A 186 7.31 3.64 -3.01
C ASP A 186 8.13 4.01 -4.26
N PRO A 187 8.77 5.19 -4.27
CA PRO A 187 9.51 5.69 -5.43
C PRO A 187 10.73 4.83 -5.78
N ARG A 188 11.18 3.97 -4.86
CA ARG A 188 12.32 3.06 -5.07
C ARG A 188 11.92 1.78 -5.80
N ILE A 189 10.62 1.49 -5.88
CA ILE A 189 10.08 0.29 -6.54
C ILE A 189 9.66 0.65 -7.96
N ARG A 190 10.64 0.80 -8.83
CA ARG A 190 10.38 0.91 -10.27
C ARG A 190 10.32 -0.48 -10.89
N VAL A 191 9.27 -0.74 -11.66
CA VAL A 191 9.14 -1.94 -12.49
C VAL A 191 9.11 -1.58 -13.97
N GLY A 192 9.40 -2.52 -14.85
CA GLY A 192 9.28 -2.35 -16.29
C GLY A 192 7.82 -2.54 -16.72
N HIS A 193 7.43 -1.90 -17.80
CA HIS A 193 6.15 -2.07 -18.48
C HIS A 193 6.45 -2.31 -19.95
N GLU A 194 6.27 -3.54 -20.41
CA GLU A 194 6.54 -3.91 -21.78
C GLU A 194 5.33 -3.60 -22.64
N LYS A 195 5.50 -2.76 -23.66
CA LYS A 195 4.47 -2.44 -24.64
C LYS A 195 4.97 -2.84 -26.02
N THR A 196 4.31 -3.80 -26.64
CA THR A 196 4.55 -4.17 -28.02
C THR A 196 3.90 -3.14 -28.94
N ARG A 197 4.70 -2.38 -29.67
CA ARG A 197 4.17 -1.56 -30.77
C ARG A 197 4.08 -2.43 -32.03
N VAL A 198 2.88 -2.60 -32.54
CA VAL A 198 2.69 -3.07 -33.92
C VAL A 198 2.92 -1.87 -34.83
N ILE A 199 4.00 -1.90 -35.59
CA ILE A 199 4.36 -0.88 -36.59
C ILE A 199 3.70 -1.24 -37.90
#